data_bcb3d62379e7596f607e2a3ce02b6231
#
_entry.id   bcb3d62379e7596f607e2a3ce02b6231
#
_cell.length_a   1.000
_cell.length_b   1.000
_cell.length_c   1.000
_cell.angle_alpha   90.00
_cell.angle_beta   90.00
_cell.angle_gamma   90.00
#
_symmetry.space_group_name_H-M   'P 1'
#
loop_
_entity.id
_entity.type
_entity.pdbx_description
1 polymer ?
#
loop_
_entity_poly.entity_id
_entity_poly.type
_entity_poly.pdbx_seq_one_letter_code
_entity_poly.pdbx_strand_id
1 'polypeptide(L)'
;EQPPLPDLRVQPFGPPPAPWSAWHPGDLLTLSWVVENAGELPTQGFWIDQVYLSTDQTLSADDAVFEDAFLTTGPLDPNATYVGSTTAPLPLQTGSYWLIIKTDANDNVEEGADEANNVRVADQPLEIAAPLRPNLVVESVSLGTLTETLACQPVAVQWVVRNQGEALAEGYWRDRVYLSLDEICDPNDVPLGQFTHYGPLGIGDPYTATESVTIPCDVQGYHYLVVVTDAANHLNEGTGENDNCGATAG
;
A
#
# COMPACT_ATOMS: atom_id res chain seq x y z
N GLU A 1 -28.49 7.05 45.78
CA GLU A 1 -27.76 5.84 45.28
C GLU A 1 -28.46 5.37 44.03
N GLN A 2 -27.69 5.11 42.98
CA GLN A 2 -28.18 4.47 41.75
C GLN A 2 -28.52 3.01 42.08
N PRO A 3 -29.60 2.45 41.53
CA PRO A 3 -29.84 1.02 41.70
C PRO A 3 -28.69 0.21 41.07
N PRO A 4 -28.41 -1.00 41.61
CA PRO A 4 -27.42 -1.86 40.97
C PRO A 4 -27.84 -2.21 39.54
N LEU A 5 -26.93 -2.09 38.60
CA LEU A 5 -27.11 -2.36 37.17
C LEU A 5 -25.92 -3.14 36.62
N PRO A 6 -26.02 -3.78 35.45
CA PRO A 6 -24.86 -4.22 34.70
C PRO A 6 -24.05 -2.99 34.23
N ASP A 7 -22.81 -3.23 33.80
CA ASP A 7 -21.87 -2.22 33.29
C ASP A 7 -20.88 -2.90 32.34
N LEU A 8 -21.11 -2.77 31.03
CA LEU A 8 -20.31 -3.37 30.00
C LEU A 8 -19.13 -2.47 29.64
N ARG A 9 -17.94 -2.97 29.82
CA ARG A 9 -16.70 -2.23 29.52
C ARG A 9 -15.79 -2.99 28.57
N VAL A 10 -15.34 -2.33 27.53
CA VAL A 10 -14.27 -2.86 26.69
C VAL A 10 -12.94 -2.72 27.41
N GLN A 11 -12.23 -3.84 27.59
CA GLN A 11 -10.90 -3.86 28.19
C GLN A 11 -9.87 -3.15 27.28
N PRO A 12 -8.74 -2.63 27.83
CA PRO A 12 -7.67 -2.06 27.02
C PRO A 12 -7.23 -2.99 25.89
N PHE A 13 -7.09 -2.46 24.69
CA PHE A 13 -6.66 -3.17 23.51
C PHE A 13 -5.80 -2.27 22.61
N GLY A 14 -5.06 -2.89 21.69
CA GLY A 14 -4.31 -2.21 20.66
C GLY A 14 -4.50 -2.89 19.31
N PRO A 15 -4.06 -2.26 18.22
CA PRO A 15 -4.07 -2.90 16.93
C PRO A 15 -3.21 -4.18 16.97
N PRO A 16 -3.61 -5.28 16.30
CA PRO A 16 -2.78 -6.45 16.19
C PRO A 16 -1.48 -6.10 15.43
N PRO A 17 -0.39 -6.86 15.64
CA PRO A 17 0.83 -6.65 14.89
C PRO A 17 0.58 -6.87 13.40
N ALA A 18 1.21 -6.03 12.57
CA ALA A 18 1.15 -6.20 11.13
C ALA A 18 1.73 -7.57 10.72
N PRO A 19 1.14 -8.24 9.71
CA PRO A 19 1.59 -9.56 9.25
C PRO A 19 2.99 -9.53 8.64
N TRP A 20 3.44 -8.36 8.19
CA TRP A 20 4.76 -8.11 7.62
C TRP A 20 5.43 -6.92 8.34
N SER A 21 6.13 -6.07 7.63
CA SER A 21 6.74 -4.87 8.19
C SER A 21 5.74 -3.76 8.52
N ALA A 22 4.58 -3.75 7.86
CA ALA A 22 3.51 -2.78 8.02
C ALA A 22 2.16 -3.34 7.56
N TRP A 23 1.07 -2.66 7.92
CA TRP A 23 -0.25 -2.83 7.32
C TRP A 23 -0.32 -2.02 6.01
N HIS A 24 -0.99 -2.57 4.98
CA HIS A 24 -1.18 -1.92 3.68
C HIS A 24 -2.67 -1.79 3.34
N PRO A 25 -3.02 -0.90 2.40
CA PRO A 25 -4.39 -0.76 1.92
C PRO A 25 -4.97 -2.08 1.43
N GLY A 26 -6.16 -2.42 1.93
CA GLY A 26 -6.87 -3.65 1.58
C GLY A 26 -6.42 -4.92 2.29
N ASP A 27 -5.41 -4.88 3.16
CA ASP A 27 -5.04 -6.01 3.99
C ASP A 27 -6.21 -6.42 4.90
N LEU A 28 -6.35 -7.72 5.14
CA LEU A 28 -7.36 -8.23 6.06
C LEU A 28 -6.86 -8.12 7.51
N LEU A 29 -7.49 -7.22 8.26
CA LEU A 29 -7.26 -7.06 9.69
C LEU A 29 -8.22 -7.95 10.47
N THR A 30 -7.70 -8.84 11.32
CA THR A 30 -8.47 -9.54 12.34
C THR A 30 -8.25 -8.86 13.68
N LEU A 31 -9.31 -8.29 14.24
CA LEU A 31 -9.32 -7.65 15.56
C LEU A 31 -10.06 -8.53 16.55
N SER A 32 -9.54 -8.64 17.78
CA SER A 32 -10.23 -9.27 18.90
C SER A 32 -10.19 -8.32 20.10
N TRP A 33 -11.28 -8.31 20.88
CA TRP A 33 -11.40 -7.49 22.08
C TRP A 33 -12.07 -8.30 23.20
N VAL A 34 -11.92 -7.82 24.41
CA VAL A 34 -12.54 -8.39 25.59
C VAL A 34 -13.51 -7.38 26.18
N VAL A 35 -14.73 -7.81 26.48
CA VAL A 35 -15.71 -7.02 27.22
C VAL A 35 -15.97 -7.70 28.56
N GLU A 36 -16.04 -6.91 29.61
CA GLU A 36 -16.34 -7.30 30.98
C GLU A 36 -17.65 -6.67 31.44
N ASN A 37 -18.46 -7.40 32.19
CA ASN A 37 -19.52 -6.80 32.98
C ASN A 37 -18.92 -6.37 34.33
N ALA A 38 -18.57 -5.11 34.47
CA ALA A 38 -18.02 -4.53 35.69
C ALA A 38 -19.10 -4.10 36.72
N GLY A 39 -20.38 -4.29 36.36
CA GLY A 39 -21.54 -3.95 37.21
C GLY A 39 -21.82 -4.97 38.29
N GLU A 40 -22.90 -4.73 38.99
CA GLU A 40 -23.33 -5.55 40.13
C GLU A 40 -24.41 -6.60 39.78
N LEU A 41 -25.06 -6.45 38.61
CA LEU A 41 -26.06 -7.37 38.10
C LEU A 41 -25.66 -8.04 36.79
N PRO A 42 -26.17 -9.26 36.49
CA PRO A 42 -25.97 -9.86 35.18
C PRO A 42 -26.72 -9.10 34.10
N THR A 43 -26.16 -9.05 32.92
CA THR A 43 -26.84 -8.56 31.71
C THR A 43 -28.01 -9.46 31.33
N GLN A 44 -28.94 -8.95 30.56
CA GLN A 44 -30.06 -9.69 30.01
C GLN A 44 -30.25 -9.36 28.52
N GLY A 45 -30.85 -10.29 27.80
CA GLY A 45 -31.15 -10.09 26.40
C GLY A 45 -29.94 -10.31 25.49
N PHE A 46 -29.82 -9.43 24.50
CA PHE A 46 -28.73 -9.44 23.52
C PHE A 46 -28.26 -8.00 23.29
N TRP A 47 -27.01 -7.88 22.92
CA TRP A 47 -26.42 -6.61 22.54
C TRP A 47 -25.40 -6.82 21.41
N ILE A 48 -24.93 -5.75 20.83
CA ILE A 48 -23.95 -5.78 19.74
C ILE A 48 -22.77 -4.89 20.08
N ASP A 49 -21.58 -5.37 19.73
CA ASP A 49 -20.39 -4.57 19.73
C ASP A 49 -20.15 -4.06 18.30
N GLN A 50 -19.78 -2.83 18.14
CA GLN A 50 -19.46 -2.25 16.84
C GLN A 50 -18.03 -1.72 16.85
N VAL A 51 -17.30 -2.00 15.78
CA VAL A 51 -15.95 -1.53 15.58
C VAL A 51 -15.95 -0.39 14.56
N TYR A 52 -15.25 0.67 14.89
CA TYR A 52 -15.10 1.85 14.04
C TYR A 52 -13.63 2.09 13.73
N LEU A 53 -13.39 2.72 12.58
CA LEU A 53 -12.10 3.22 12.17
C LEU A 53 -12.21 4.74 12.03
N SER A 54 -11.47 5.45 12.87
CA SER A 54 -11.49 6.91 12.97
C SER A 54 -10.13 7.52 12.63
N THR A 55 -10.12 8.76 12.20
CA THR A 55 -8.90 9.56 12.02
C THR A 55 -8.47 10.28 13.30
N ASP A 56 -9.27 10.20 14.35
CA ASP A 56 -8.95 10.75 15.67
C ASP A 56 -9.41 9.82 16.81
N GLN A 57 -9.27 10.25 18.07
CA GLN A 57 -9.59 9.45 19.26
C GLN A 57 -11.00 9.65 19.77
N THR A 58 -11.90 10.23 18.99
CA THR A 58 -13.26 10.56 19.43
C THR A 58 -14.27 9.89 18.52
N LEU A 59 -15.11 9.01 19.06
CA LEU A 59 -16.18 8.40 18.26
C LEU A 59 -17.20 9.48 17.85
N SER A 60 -17.40 9.64 16.57
CA SER A 60 -18.27 10.63 15.94
C SER A 60 -19.12 10.02 14.81
N ALA A 61 -20.07 10.79 14.28
CA ALA A 61 -20.99 10.32 13.24
C ALA A 61 -20.34 10.16 11.86
N ASP A 62 -19.16 10.70 11.66
CA ASP A 62 -18.36 10.63 10.43
C ASP A 62 -17.36 9.48 10.45
N ASP A 63 -17.25 8.74 11.57
CA ASP A 63 -16.38 7.57 11.63
C ASP A 63 -16.94 6.41 10.82
N ALA A 64 -16.07 5.76 10.09
CA ALA A 64 -16.44 4.61 9.29
C ALA A 64 -16.68 3.40 10.20
N VAL A 65 -17.82 2.74 10.04
CA VAL A 65 -18.01 1.40 10.59
C VAL A 65 -17.01 0.47 9.90
N PHE A 66 -16.11 -0.12 10.68
CA PHE A 66 -15.09 -1.02 10.15
C PHE A 66 -15.67 -2.35 9.71
N GLU A 67 -16.61 -2.90 10.51
CA GLU A 67 -17.32 -4.14 10.19
C GLU A 67 -18.63 -4.21 11.00
N ASP A 68 -19.57 -4.98 10.48
CA ASP A 68 -20.85 -5.25 11.14
C ASP A 68 -20.68 -5.95 12.48
N ALA A 69 -21.62 -5.66 13.34
CA ALA A 69 -21.68 -5.92 14.74
C ALA A 69 -21.45 -7.37 15.17
N PHE A 70 -20.60 -7.59 16.15
CA PHE A 70 -20.51 -8.84 16.88
C PHE A 70 -21.70 -8.96 17.85
N LEU A 71 -22.61 -9.90 17.56
CA LEU A 71 -23.79 -10.13 18.38
C LEU A 71 -23.46 -11.02 19.59
N THR A 72 -23.75 -10.54 20.77
CA THR A 72 -23.63 -11.27 22.03
C THR A 72 -25.00 -11.47 22.68
N THR A 73 -25.17 -12.57 23.40
CA THR A 73 -26.39 -12.89 24.15
C THR A 73 -26.07 -13.14 25.60
N GLY A 74 -26.87 -12.52 26.50
CA GLY A 74 -26.75 -12.73 27.95
C GLY A 74 -27.27 -14.09 28.45
N PRO A 75 -27.15 -14.35 29.73
CA PRO A 75 -26.63 -13.43 30.72
C PRO A 75 -25.09 -13.42 30.77
N LEU A 76 -24.50 -12.25 31.03
CA LEU A 76 -23.10 -12.10 31.40
C LEU A 76 -23.08 -11.69 32.88
N ASP A 77 -22.60 -12.59 33.73
CA ASP A 77 -22.56 -12.37 35.18
C ASP A 77 -21.60 -11.24 35.56
N PRO A 78 -21.75 -10.61 36.74
CA PRO A 78 -20.79 -9.64 37.28
C PRO A 78 -19.35 -10.19 37.28
N ASN A 79 -18.41 -9.37 36.80
CA ASN A 79 -17.00 -9.71 36.60
C ASN A 79 -16.73 -10.82 35.57
N ALA A 80 -17.73 -11.30 34.86
CA ALA A 80 -17.53 -12.21 33.73
C ALA A 80 -17.13 -11.43 32.48
N THR A 81 -16.43 -12.11 31.57
CA THR A 81 -15.95 -11.53 30.32
C THR A 81 -16.36 -12.40 29.12
N TYR A 82 -16.41 -11.76 27.94
CA TYR A 82 -16.44 -12.46 26.67
C TYR A 82 -15.42 -11.88 25.71
N VAL A 83 -15.13 -12.61 24.64
CA VAL A 83 -14.25 -12.18 23.57
C VAL A 83 -15.07 -11.94 22.31
N GLY A 84 -15.03 -10.72 21.81
CA GLY A 84 -15.49 -10.36 20.47
C GLY A 84 -14.36 -10.47 19.46
N SER A 85 -14.70 -10.71 18.20
CA SER A 85 -13.73 -10.76 17.13
C SER A 85 -14.40 -10.44 15.80
N THR A 86 -13.66 -9.72 14.93
CA THR A 86 -14.09 -9.44 13.55
C THR A 86 -12.90 -9.50 12.61
N THR A 87 -13.18 -9.65 11.30
CA THR A 87 -12.16 -9.60 10.24
C THR A 87 -12.71 -8.82 9.06
N ALA A 88 -12.04 -7.72 8.71
CA ALA A 88 -12.43 -6.89 7.59
C ALA A 88 -11.22 -6.32 6.83
N PRO A 89 -11.38 -5.92 5.56
CA PRO A 89 -10.33 -5.27 4.81
C PRO A 89 -10.09 -3.84 5.31
N LEU A 90 -8.82 -3.47 5.42
CA LEU A 90 -8.43 -2.09 5.70
C LEU A 90 -8.81 -1.15 4.55
N PRO A 91 -9.03 0.16 4.83
CA PRO A 91 -9.29 1.13 3.79
C PRO A 91 -8.17 1.21 2.75
N LEU A 92 -8.51 1.70 1.55
CA LEU A 92 -7.54 1.85 0.46
C LEU A 92 -6.66 3.11 0.62
N GLN A 93 -6.97 3.97 1.56
CA GLN A 93 -6.18 5.15 1.90
C GLN A 93 -5.11 4.80 2.94
N THR A 94 -3.90 5.28 2.70
CA THR A 94 -2.82 5.25 3.69
C THR A 94 -3.05 6.28 4.78
N GLY A 95 -2.51 6.04 5.97
CA GLY A 95 -2.63 6.98 7.07
C GLY A 95 -2.62 6.32 8.44
N SER A 96 -2.78 7.14 9.46
CA SER A 96 -2.90 6.75 10.85
C SER A 96 -4.37 6.75 11.25
N TYR A 97 -4.85 5.63 11.77
CA TYR A 97 -6.24 5.42 12.15
C TYR A 97 -6.35 4.91 13.57
N TRP A 98 -7.43 5.27 14.25
CA TRP A 98 -7.76 4.77 15.57
C TRP A 98 -8.88 3.72 15.45
N LEU A 99 -8.64 2.55 16.03
CA LEU A 99 -9.69 1.56 16.23
C LEU A 99 -10.48 1.94 17.47
N ILE A 100 -11.80 2.04 17.33
CA ILE A 100 -12.71 2.37 18.41
C ILE A 100 -13.75 1.26 18.49
N ILE A 101 -14.00 0.76 19.69
CA ILE A 101 -15.03 -0.25 19.94
C ILE A 101 -16.09 0.37 20.82
N LYS A 102 -17.35 0.27 20.41
CA LYS A 102 -18.50 0.52 21.25
C LYS A 102 -19.21 -0.82 21.54
N THR A 103 -19.16 -1.26 22.80
CA THR A 103 -20.02 -2.36 23.27
C THR A 103 -21.43 -1.83 23.46
N ASP A 104 -22.41 -2.71 23.41
CA ASP A 104 -23.83 -2.36 23.44
C ASP A 104 -24.17 -1.14 22.55
N ALA A 105 -23.75 -1.21 21.29
CA ALA A 105 -23.81 -0.08 20.36
C ALA A 105 -25.24 0.47 20.16
N ASN A 106 -26.25 -0.33 20.45
CA ASN A 106 -27.69 0.00 20.31
C ASN A 106 -28.37 0.32 21.64
N ASP A 107 -27.63 0.42 22.75
CA ASP A 107 -28.14 0.71 24.09
C ASP A 107 -29.28 -0.26 24.48
N ASN A 108 -29.09 -1.59 24.30
CA ASN A 108 -30.07 -2.63 24.61
C ASN A 108 -29.97 -3.12 26.05
N VAL A 109 -28.84 -2.95 26.70
CA VAL A 109 -28.55 -3.23 28.10
C VAL A 109 -28.59 -1.93 28.84
N GLU A 110 -29.51 -1.75 29.78
CA GLU A 110 -29.63 -0.53 30.56
C GLU A 110 -28.55 -0.49 31.66
N GLU A 111 -27.63 0.47 31.54
CA GLU A 111 -26.48 0.67 32.43
C GLU A 111 -26.55 2.00 33.19
N GLY A 112 -27.57 2.83 32.90
CA GLY A 112 -27.81 4.09 33.57
C GLY A 112 -26.72 5.13 33.29
N ALA A 113 -25.97 5.55 34.31
CA ALA A 113 -24.89 6.52 34.14
C ALA A 113 -23.65 5.92 33.48
N ASP A 114 -23.53 4.60 33.48
CA ASP A 114 -22.36 3.88 32.97
C ASP A 114 -22.39 3.65 31.45
N GLU A 115 -23.52 3.93 30.77
CA GLU A 115 -23.60 3.96 29.27
C GLU A 115 -22.48 4.78 28.61
N ALA A 116 -21.96 5.77 29.30
CA ALA A 116 -20.91 6.63 28.75
C ALA A 116 -19.54 5.96 28.65
N ASN A 117 -19.33 4.79 29.28
CA ASN A 117 -18.07 4.09 29.32
C ASN A 117 -18.02 2.88 28.35
N ASN A 118 -19.07 2.66 27.56
CA ASN A 118 -19.18 1.59 26.58
C ASN A 118 -18.22 1.76 25.39
N VAL A 119 -17.60 2.93 25.25
CA VAL A 119 -16.67 3.24 24.16
C VAL A 119 -15.23 3.13 24.64
N ARG A 120 -14.43 2.40 23.88
CA ARG A 120 -12.98 2.29 24.10
C ARG A 120 -12.21 2.55 22.81
N VAL A 121 -11.24 3.46 22.89
CA VAL A 121 -10.27 3.72 21.85
C VAL A 121 -9.05 2.83 22.07
N ALA A 122 -8.47 2.31 21.02
CA ALA A 122 -7.21 1.54 21.07
C ALA A 122 -6.09 2.36 21.72
N ASP A 123 -5.16 1.67 22.40
CA ASP A 123 -4.06 2.33 23.12
C ASP A 123 -3.01 2.96 22.16
N GLN A 124 -3.00 2.55 20.90
CA GLN A 124 -2.14 3.07 19.84
C GLN A 124 -2.90 3.13 18.51
N PRO A 125 -2.49 4.02 17.59
CA PRO A 125 -3.07 4.05 16.26
C PRO A 125 -2.65 2.84 15.42
N LEU A 126 -3.44 2.52 14.43
CA LEU A 126 -3.16 1.60 13.35
C LEU A 126 -2.53 2.38 12.19
N GLU A 127 -1.30 2.07 11.82
CA GLU A 127 -0.61 2.71 10.70
C GLU A 127 -0.79 1.90 9.42
N ILE A 128 -1.39 2.49 8.39
CA ILE A 128 -1.54 1.90 7.06
C ILE A 128 -0.53 2.58 6.13
N ALA A 129 0.54 1.87 5.79
CA ALA A 129 1.62 2.35 4.96
C ALA A 129 1.34 2.13 3.47
N ALA A 130 1.99 2.89 2.60
CA ALA A 130 1.97 2.62 1.17
C ALA A 130 2.62 1.25 0.89
N PRO A 131 2.10 0.47 -0.09
CA PRO A 131 2.75 -0.77 -0.49
C PRO A 131 4.13 -0.49 -1.05
N LEU A 132 5.11 -1.33 -0.67
CA LEU A 132 6.44 -1.29 -1.22
C LEU A 132 6.38 -1.62 -2.73
N ARG A 133 7.15 -0.90 -3.54
CA ARG A 133 7.14 -1.04 -4.99
C ARG A 133 8.57 -1.07 -5.55
N PRO A 134 8.81 -1.76 -6.69
CA PRO A 134 10.02 -1.57 -7.44
C PRO A 134 10.07 -0.15 -8.03
N ASN A 135 11.23 0.28 -8.44
CA ASN A 135 11.45 1.50 -9.22
C ASN A 135 12.63 1.27 -10.15
N LEU A 136 12.37 1.10 -11.43
CA LEU A 136 13.38 0.85 -12.45
C LEU A 136 13.89 2.16 -13.05
N VAL A 137 15.14 2.47 -12.80
CA VAL A 137 15.78 3.70 -13.27
C VAL A 137 16.87 3.38 -14.27
N VAL A 138 16.87 4.03 -15.45
CA VAL A 138 17.96 3.94 -16.40
C VAL A 138 19.14 4.77 -15.90
N GLU A 139 20.21 4.11 -15.43
CA GLU A 139 21.39 4.78 -14.89
C GLU A 139 22.34 5.30 -15.96
N SER A 140 22.41 4.60 -17.09
CA SER A 140 23.29 5.01 -18.20
C SER A 140 22.84 4.40 -19.53
N VAL A 141 23.08 5.14 -20.61
CA VAL A 141 22.96 4.68 -21.98
C VAL A 141 24.27 5.01 -22.71
N SER A 142 24.82 4.08 -23.46
CA SER A 142 26.09 4.29 -24.15
C SER A 142 26.17 3.54 -25.49
N LEU A 143 26.99 4.07 -26.38
CA LEU A 143 27.38 3.45 -27.65
C LEU A 143 28.75 2.74 -27.57
N GLY A 144 29.21 2.44 -26.36
CA GLY A 144 30.55 1.93 -26.12
C GLY A 144 31.61 2.98 -26.49
N THR A 145 32.55 2.62 -27.39
CA THR A 145 33.62 3.53 -27.83
C THR A 145 33.26 4.35 -29.08
N LEU A 146 32.05 4.19 -29.61
CA LEU A 146 31.62 4.90 -30.81
C LEU A 146 31.23 6.32 -30.45
N THR A 147 31.80 7.29 -31.15
CA THR A 147 31.45 8.71 -31.06
C THR A 147 30.61 9.19 -32.24
N GLU A 148 30.60 8.41 -33.31
CA GLU A 148 29.84 8.69 -34.54
C GLU A 148 29.26 7.39 -35.11
N THR A 149 28.10 7.46 -35.71
CA THR A 149 27.47 6.36 -36.43
C THR A 149 26.93 6.82 -37.78
N LEU A 150 26.73 5.89 -38.69
CA LEU A 150 26.18 6.16 -40.02
C LEU A 150 24.68 5.79 -40.04
N ALA A 151 23.90 6.59 -40.74
CA ALA A 151 22.52 6.22 -41.06
C ALA A 151 22.48 4.89 -41.85
N CYS A 152 21.39 4.16 -41.78
CA CYS A 152 21.21 2.80 -42.34
C CYS A 152 22.14 1.71 -41.76
N GLN A 153 22.81 1.97 -40.66
CA GLN A 153 23.71 0.97 -40.06
C GLN A 153 23.20 0.48 -38.71
N PRO A 154 23.47 -0.77 -38.37
CA PRO A 154 23.22 -1.26 -37.02
C PRO A 154 24.23 -0.66 -36.03
N VAL A 155 23.73 -0.30 -34.86
CA VAL A 155 24.52 0.24 -33.75
C VAL A 155 24.24 -0.57 -32.53
N ALA A 156 25.30 -0.98 -31.81
CA ALA A 156 25.15 -1.59 -30.49
C ALA A 156 24.94 -0.52 -29.44
N VAL A 157 23.83 -0.63 -28.73
CA VAL A 157 23.48 0.24 -27.62
C VAL A 157 23.55 -0.56 -26.33
N GLN A 158 24.21 -0.03 -25.33
CA GLN A 158 24.27 -0.62 -24.00
C GLN A 158 23.59 0.32 -23.01
N TRP A 159 22.77 -0.23 -22.15
CA TRP A 159 22.19 0.54 -21.02
C TRP A 159 22.23 -0.26 -19.73
N VAL A 160 22.24 0.45 -18.63
CA VAL A 160 22.18 -0.09 -17.28
C VAL A 160 20.90 0.41 -16.63
N VAL A 161 20.13 -0.50 -16.07
CA VAL A 161 18.94 -0.21 -15.29
C VAL A 161 19.14 -0.73 -13.87
N ARG A 162 18.73 0.02 -12.89
CA ARG A 162 18.75 -0.38 -11.48
C ARG A 162 17.36 -0.34 -10.89
N ASN A 163 17.03 -1.32 -10.06
CA ASN A 163 15.86 -1.24 -9.20
C ASN A 163 16.20 -0.38 -7.97
N GLN A 164 15.78 0.89 -7.97
CA GLN A 164 15.96 1.83 -6.87
C GLN A 164 14.78 1.84 -5.88
N GLY A 165 13.80 0.96 -6.10
CA GLY A 165 12.60 0.84 -5.26
C GLY A 165 12.83 0.07 -3.98
N GLU A 166 11.73 -0.19 -3.30
CA GLU A 166 11.67 -0.87 -1.99
C GLU A 166 11.13 -2.30 -2.08
N ALA A 167 10.82 -2.78 -3.30
CA ALA A 167 10.38 -4.14 -3.56
C ALA A 167 11.14 -4.78 -4.73
N LEU A 168 11.06 -6.12 -4.84
CA LEU A 168 11.56 -6.85 -6.00
C LEU A 168 10.78 -6.45 -7.25
N ALA A 169 11.47 -6.28 -8.39
CA ALA A 169 10.84 -6.19 -9.69
C ALA A 169 10.63 -7.62 -10.21
N GLU A 170 9.40 -8.12 -10.12
CA GLU A 170 9.05 -9.49 -10.50
C GLU A 170 8.33 -9.55 -11.86
N GLY A 171 8.38 -10.70 -12.52
CA GLY A 171 7.75 -10.92 -13.81
C GLY A 171 8.63 -10.52 -14.98
N TYR A 172 8.10 -9.73 -15.89
CA TYR A 172 8.84 -9.22 -17.04
C TYR A 172 8.45 -7.78 -17.35
N TRP A 173 9.35 -7.06 -17.98
CA TRP A 173 9.10 -5.72 -18.50
C TRP A 173 9.79 -5.53 -19.84
N ARG A 174 9.59 -4.37 -20.47
CA ARG A 174 10.11 -4.07 -21.80
C ARG A 174 10.82 -2.75 -21.83
N ASP A 175 12.08 -2.80 -22.23
CA ASP A 175 12.86 -1.62 -22.54
C ASP A 175 12.63 -1.24 -23.99
N ARG A 176 12.47 0.03 -24.26
CA ARG A 176 12.41 0.58 -25.62
C ARG A 176 13.55 1.54 -25.85
N VAL A 177 14.16 1.43 -27.03
CA VAL A 177 15.20 2.33 -27.50
C VAL A 177 14.63 3.22 -28.57
N TYR A 178 14.90 4.52 -28.45
CA TYR A 178 14.44 5.54 -29.38
C TYR A 178 15.62 6.38 -29.88
N LEU A 179 15.42 7.01 -31.04
CA LEU A 179 16.26 8.08 -31.56
C LEU A 179 15.55 9.41 -31.32
N SER A 180 16.21 10.32 -30.61
CA SER A 180 15.66 11.63 -30.23
C SER A 180 16.54 12.78 -30.68
N LEU A 181 15.95 13.99 -30.73
CA LEU A 181 16.68 15.24 -30.98
C LEU A 181 17.24 15.86 -29.69
N ASP A 182 16.80 15.37 -28.54
CA ASP A 182 17.26 15.81 -27.23
C ASP A 182 17.34 14.63 -26.22
N GLU A 183 17.62 14.92 -24.96
CA GLU A 183 17.76 13.92 -23.88
C GLU A 183 16.44 13.56 -23.19
N ILE A 184 15.30 14.08 -23.69
CA ILE A 184 13.98 13.90 -23.09
C ILE A 184 13.23 12.79 -23.82
N CYS A 185 12.67 11.84 -23.06
CA CYS A 185 11.80 10.81 -23.62
C CYS A 185 10.41 11.40 -23.89
N ASP A 186 10.06 11.55 -25.16
CA ASP A 186 8.78 12.11 -25.55
C ASP A 186 8.11 11.33 -26.71
N PRO A 187 6.80 11.59 -26.99
CA PRO A 187 6.10 10.88 -28.07
C PRO A 187 6.60 11.20 -29.49
N ASN A 188 7.48 12.16 -29.70
CA ASN A 188 8.03 12.51 -31.01
C ASN A 188 9.27 11.68 -31.34
N ASP A 189 9.82 10.98 -30.36
CA ASP A 189 11.00 10.13 -30.54
C ASP A 189 10.71 8.96 -31.48
N VAL A 190 11.69 8.63 -32.32
CA VAL A 190 11.57 7.59 -33.32
C VAL A 190 11.93 6.23 -32.71
N PRO A 191 10.99 5.27 -32.60
CA PRO A 191 11.26 3.97 -32.01
C PRO A 191 12.23 3.16 -32.87
N LEU A 192 13.30 2.64 -32.27
CA LEU A 192 14.30 1.82 -32.92
C LEU A 192 14.18 0.33 -32.56
N GLY A 193 13.73 0.02 -31.36
CA GLY A 193 13.61 -1.37 -30.91
C GLY A 193 12.91 -1.52 -29.55
N GLN A 194 12.49 -2.75 -29.26
CA GLN A 194 11.89 -3.14 -28.00
C GLN A 194 12.46 -4.47 -27.54
N PHE A 195 12.87 -4.56 -26.29
CA PHE A 195 13.60 -5.69 -25.72
C PHE A 195 12.93 -6.12 -24.42
N THR A 196 12.74 -7.43 -24.24
CA THR A 196 12.09 -7.95 -23.03
C THR A 196 13.14 -8.36 -22.01
N HIS A 197 12.98 -7.89 -20.80
CA HIS A 197 13.75 -8.33 -19.66
C HIS A 197 12.87 -9.15 -18.71
N TYR A 198 13.47 -10.15 -18.03
CA TYR A 198 12.79 -11.03 -17.09
C TYR A 198 13.41 -10.88 -15.70
N GLY A 199 12.55 -10.65 -14.71
CA GLY A 199 12.93 -10.63 -13.30
C GLY A 199 13.22 -12.03 -12.72
N PRO A 200 13.45 -12.11 -11.41
CA PRO A 200 13.39 -10.99 -10.49
C PRO A 200 14.64 -10.11 -10.53
N LEU A 201 14.45 -8.79 -10.33
CA LEU A 201 15.55 -7.85 -10.07
C LEU A 201 15.46 -7.37 -8.63
N GLY A 202 16.50 -7.63 -7.85
CA GLY A 202 16.59 -7.30 -6.43
C GLY A 202 16.59 -5.79 -6.17
N ILE A 203 16.27 -5.42 -4.93
CA ILE A 203 16.39 -4.04 -4.45
C ILE A 203 17.86 -3.60 -4.52
N GLY A 204 18.12 -2.49 -5.20
CA GLY A 204 19.46 -1.96 -5.42
C GLY A 204 20.28 -2.71 -6.48
N ASP A 205 19.77 -3.81 -7.06
CA ASP A 205 20.49 -4.56 -8.08
C ASP A 205 20.36 -3.90 -9.47
N PRO A 206 21.42 -3.88 -10.27
CA PRO A 206 21.37 -3.46 -11.66
C PRO A 206 21.27 -4.65 -12.61
N TYR A 207 20.78 -4.40 -13.82
CA TYR A 207 21.09 -5.23 -14.98
C TYR A 207 21.70 -4.39 -16.10
N THR A 208 22.43 -5.04 -16.98
CA THR A 208 23.00 -4.44 -18.19
C THR A 208 22.43 -5.15 -19.41
N ALA A 209 21.87 -4.40 -20.32
CA ALA A 209 21.47 -4.90 -21.63
C ALA A 209 22.39 -4.32 -22.72
N THR A 210 22.65 -5.12 -23.77
CA THR A 210 23.38 -4.68 -24.97
C THR A 210 22.66 -5.23 -26.16
N GLU A 211 22.10 -4.35 -26.95
CA GLU A 211 21.27 -4.73 -28.10
C GLU A 211 21.66 -3.95 -29.37
N SER A 212 21.27 -4.47 -30.50
CA SER A 212 21.56 -3.83 -31.80
C SER A 212 20.30 -3.19 -32.36
N VAL A 213 20.36 -1.89 -32.62
CA VAL A 213 19.30 -1.11 -33.28
C VAL A 213 19.81 -0.57 -34.61
N THR A 214 18.93 -0.32 -35.57
CA THR A 214 19.29 0.26 -36.85
C THR A 214 18.87 1.72 -36.92
N ILE A 215 19.82 2.62 -37.18
CA ILE A 215 19.56 4.04 -37.37
C ILE A 215 18.82 4.24 -38.70
N PRO A 216 17.71 4.97 -38.78
CA PRO A 216 16.98 5.25 -40.03
C PRO A 216 17.88 5.93 -41.08
N CYS A 217 17.57 5.68 -42.36
CA CYS A 217 18.44 6.13 -43.48
C CYS A 217 18.36 7.61 -43.79
N ASP A 218 17.30 8.26 -43.37
CA ASP A 218 16.97 9.67 -43.64
C ASP A 218 17.39 10.62 -42.51
N VAL A 219 18.06 10.08 -41.49
CA VAL A 219 18.53 10.83 -40.33
C VAL A 219 19.86 11.54 -40.65
N GLN A 220 19.95 12.82 -40.27
CA GLN A 220 21.16 13.64 -40.39
C GLN A 220 21.32 14.52 -39.14
N GLY A 221 22.57 14.80 -38.77
CA GLY A 221 22.91 15.64 -37.63
C GLY A 221 23.05 14.88 -36.32
N TYR A 222 23.09 15.63 -35.24
CA TYR A 222 23.25 15.08 -33.89
C TYR A 222 21.92 14.58 -33.36
N HIS A 223 21.95 13.39 -32.79
CA HIS A 223 20.80 12.77 -32.15
C HIS A 223 21.25 12.03 -30.89
N TYR A 224 20.32 11.83 -30.00
CA TYR A 224 20.48 11.04 -28.78
C TYR A 224 19.85 9.67 -28.97
N LEU A 225 20.39 8.66 -28.30
CA LEU A 225 19.67 7.42 -28.05
C LEU A 225 19.07 7.48 -26.66
N VAL A 226 17.78 7.33 -26.63
CA VAL A 226 16.99 7.39 -25.42
C VAL A 226 16.44 6.00 -25.11
N VAL A 227 16.51 5.58 -23.87
CA VAL A 227 15.99 4.31 -23.39
C VAL A 227 14.93 4.55 -22.35
N VAL A 228 13.78 3.91 -22.53
CA VAL A 228 12.72 3.86 -21.52
C VAL A 228 12.62 2.41 -21.03
N THR A 229 12.94 2.20 -19.76
CA THR A 229 12.69 0.91 -19.11
C THR A 229 11.22 0.80 -18.73
N ASP A 230 10.71 -0.41 -18.62
CA ASP A 230 9.29 -0.72 -18.44
C ASP A 230 8.33 0.16 -19.28
N ALA A 231 8.69 0.42 -20.51
CA ALA A 231 7.96 1.31 -21.43
C ALA A 231 6.50 0.92 -21.69
N ALA A 232 6.00 -0.15 -21.12
CA ALA A 232 4.63 -0.63 -21.23
C ALA A 232 3.93 -0.75 -19.87
N ASN A 233 4.55 -0.24 -18.80
CA ASN A 233 4.05 -0.24 -17.42
C ASN A 233 3.54 -1.63 -16.99
N HIS A 234 4.37 -2.66 -17.18
CA HIS A 234 4.07 -4.02 -16.73
C HIS A 234 4.25 -4.16 -15.21
N LEU A 235 5.15 -3.38 -14.64
CA LEU A 235 5.39 -3.26 -13.21
C LEU A 235 4.63 -2.03 -12.69
N ASN A 236 4.12 -2.12 -11.49
CA ASN A 236 3.48 -0.97 -10.84
C ASN A 236 4.51 -0.28 -9.94
N GLU A 237 5.14 0.75 -10.44
CA GLU A 237 6.17 1.53 -9.75
C GLU A 237 5.58 2.76 -9.01
N GLY A 238 4.29 3.05 -9.22
CA GLY A 238 3.64 4.21 -8.60
C GLY A 238 4.19 5.52 -9.11
N THR A 239 4.85 6.32 -8.26
CA THR A 239 5.51 7.57 -8.67
C THR A 239 6.80 7.34 -9.45
N GLY A 240 7.39 6.15 -9.36
CA GLY A 240 8.59 5.73 -10.11
C GLY A 240 8.39 5.63 -11.62
N GLU A 241 7.14 5.53 -12.09
CA GLU A 241 6.83 5.53 -13.54
C GLU A 241 7.33 6.79 -14.29
N ASN A 242 7.71 7.83 -13.57
CA ASN A 242 8.14 9.10 -14.18
C ASN A 242 9.66 9.22 -14.37
N ASP A 243 10.46 8.29 -13.86
CA ASP A 243 11.93 8.32 -13.93
C ASP A 243 12.54 7.13 -14.71
N ASN A 244 11.73 6.41 -15.46
CA ASN A 244 12.11 5.25 -16.29
C ASN A 244 12.96 5.60 -17.54
N CYS A 245 13.25 6.88 -17.76
CA CYS A 245 13.93 7.38 -18.95
C CYS A 245 15.41 7.67 -18.69
N GLY A 246 16.26 7.32 -19.68
CA GLY A 246 17.66 7.72 -19.73
C GLY A 246 18.16 7.91 -21.16
N ALA A 247 19.19 8.75 -21.34
CA ALA A 247 19.74 9.10 -22.63
C ALA A 247 21.27 8.91 -22.67
N THR A 248 21.83 8.81 -23.90
CA THR A 248 23.28 8.91 -24.11
C THR A 248 23.75 10.30 -23.67
N ALA A 249 24.93 10.35 -23.03
CA ALA A 249 25.60 11.63 -22.80
C ALA A 249 25.89 12.30 -24.14
N GLY A 250 25.68 13.62 -24.24
CA GLY A 250 25.93 14.44 -25.41
C GLY A 250 27.42 14.69 -25.68
#